data_319af28cd4200b22f904479410d219ff
#
_entry.id   319af28cd4200b22f904479410d219ff
#
_cell.length_a   1.000
_cell.length_b   1.000
_cell.length_c   1.000
_cell.angle_alpha   90.00
_cell.angle_beta   90.00
_cell.angle_gamma   90.00
#
_symmetry.space_group_name_H-M   'P 1'
#
loop_
_entity.id
_entity.type
_entity.pdbx_description
1 polymer ?
#
loop_
_entity_poly.entity_id
_entity_poly.type
_entity_poly.pdbx_seq_one_letter_code
_entity_poly.pdbx_strand_id
1 'polypeptide(L)'
;MANKTMTGLCPAPFLQETLFPSTGGFIDGRYCEVLSTTHGEVSCCLPCPLASWTYGDELISQTKVASWLGVAVLPLCIFLLVSYALLPAKWTHRHYLSICFTLGICFMEVAFIIPLGVKPEQCHNQITPNDMHSDLSCAFTGSMLLFGGWVTVVFSFIRTLAFHLQVCWEVMLGQKFMWAALAFGWGIPVVGLTVMLILTGVSYRFGTVCHINVHESNQDYWAPVVAFAVAALILQLVTMVYCIYIYVKSVFDQAATTNSSGLPSYNASVKTMTARQAYRRVRRVIQLQWRGVALVLIIIGNVIFFAVVFIDMDNQLTVTAANAARAAPWLACLVETKGNRKECFHEAKAIVPNKATLLAVLILLAMVGFWNFVLFARPSMFMGWAEVAKSRVGKPGEFVSADPRRTPDSRTYEMLSNNGLPPYNATATTTTTTTITTKEPEPVVRSPSPARTMGTKSPDGAFYGREARYVRPARSFSSPQAPDTYGAVREWDPEATFAKGHSPTGSQ
;
A
#
# COMPACT_ATOMS: atom_id res chain seq x y z
N MET A 1 -11.09 -1.68 -47.83
CA MET A 1 -10.62 -2.12 -49.18
C MET A 1 -9.11 -2.13 -49.13
N ALA A 2 -8.48 -3.31 -49.00
CA ALA A 2 -7.01 -3.40 -49.06
C ALA A 2 -6.58 -3.02 -50.44
N ASN A 3 -5.77 -1.98 -50.54
CA ASN A 3 -5.31 -1.45 -51.82
C ASN A 3 -4.43 -2.54 -52.47
N LYS A 4 -4.87 -3.06 -53.62
CA LYS A 4 -4.24 -4.15 -54.37
C LYS A 4 -2.75 -3.91 -54.71
N THR A 5 -2.27 -2.66 -54.51
CA THR A 5 -0.91 -2.21 -54.77
C THR A 5 0.07 -2.48 -53.62
N MET A 6 -0.39 -2.80 -52.41
CA MET A 6 0.47 -3.02 -51.24
C MET A 6 0.72 -4.49 -50.90
N THR A 7 0.03 -5.43 -51.47
CA THR A 7 0.28 -6.87 -51.30
C THR A 7 1.56 -7.34 -51.98
N GLY A 8 1.98 -6.62 -53.02
CA GLY A 8 3.20 -7.00 -53.75
C GLY A 8 3.14 -8.44 -54.27
N LEU A 9 4.18 -9.23 -53.95
CA LEU A 9 4.25 -10.67 -54.29
C LEU A 9 3.65 -11.57 -53.19
N CYS A 10 3.11 -10.99 -52.10
CA CYS A 10 2.54 -11.75 -50.98
C CYS A 10 1.07 -12.13 -51.26
N PRO A 11 0.64 -13.34 -50.85
CA PRO A 11 -0.77 -13.73 -50.91
C PRO A 11 -1.61 -12.85 -49.96
N ALA A 12 -2.80 -12.44 -50.40
CA ALA A 12 -3.70 -11.70 -49.51
C ALA A 12 -4.10 -12.56 -48.30
N PRO A 13 -4.14 -12.00 -47.07
CA PRO A 13 -4.10 -10.59 -46.69
C PRO A 13 -2.70 -10.02 -46.38
N PHE A 14 -1.62 -10.81 -46.56
CA PHE A 14 -0.27 -10.41 -46.19
C PHE A 14 0.25 -9.29 -47.08
N LEU A 15 1.15 -8.48 -46.48
CA LEU A 15 1.76 -7.33 -47.12
C LEU A 15 3.27 -7.56 -47.22
N GLN A 16 3.86 -7.13 -48.36
CA GLN A 16 5.28 -7.28 -48.62
C GLN A 16 6.06 -6.28 -47.73
N GLU A 17 7.00 -6.77 -46.94
CA GLU A 17 7.76 -5.95 -45.97
C GLU A 17 8.54 -4.84 -46.66
N THR A 18 9.18 -5.10 -47.79
CA THR A 18 10.02 -4.13 -48.52
C THR A 18 9.27 -2.88 -49.02
N LEU A 19 7.94 -2.89 -49.00
CA LEU A 19 7.11 -1.73 -49.32
C LEU A 19 6.94 -0.75 -48.19
N PHE A 20 7.43 -1.08 -47.00
CA PHE A 20 7.31 -0.26 -45.79
C PHE A 20 8.67 0.18 -45.28
N PRO A 21 8.74 1.34 -44.60
CA PRO A 21 10.01 1.82 -44.01
C PRO A 21 10.57 0.84 -43.02
N SER A 22 11.89 0.72 -42.98
CA SER A 22 12.65 -0.03 -41.97
C SER A 22 12.92 0.79 -40.71
N THR A 23 12.28 1.96 -40.57
CA THR A 23 12.45 2.87 -39.41
C THR A 23 11.09 3.38 -38.97
N GLY A 24 10.97 3.63 -37.65
CA GLY A 24 9.74 4.12 -37.02
C GLY A 24 8.79 3.01 -36.58
N GLY A 25 8.27 3.14 -35.34
CA GLY A 25 7.48 2.12 -34.66
C GLY A 25 8.32 0.94 -34.20
N PHE A 26 7.65 -0.08 -33.66
CA PHE A 26 8.29 -1.30 -33.16
C PHE A 26 8.54 -2.29 -34.29
N ILE A 27 9.74 -2.21 -34.92
CA ILE A 27 10.11 -3.05 -36.06
C ILE A 27 10.12 -4.54 -35.69
N ASP A 28 10.71 -4.90 -34.53
CA ASP A 28 10.78 -6.28 -34.04
C ASP A 28 9.40 -6.85 -33.68
N GLY A 29 8.38 -6.02 -33.62
CA GLY A 29 6.96 -6.41 -33.45
C GLY A 29 6.22 -6.71 -34.75
N ARG A 30 6.90 -6.71 -35.89
CA ARG A 30 6.34 -7.15 -37.15
C ARG A 30 6.25 -8.68 -37.16
N TYR A 31 5.10 -9.20 -37.54
CA TYR A 31 4.91 -10.64 -37.74
C TYR A 31 5.12 -10.97 -39.22
N CYS A 32 6.36 -11.20 -39.60
CA CYS A 32 6.79 -11.45 -40.97
C CYS A 32 7.40 -12.84 -41.10
N GLU A 33 7.15 -13.50 -42.21
CA GLU A 33 7.70 -14.80 -42.58
C GLU A 33 8.26 -14.72 -44.00
N VAL A 34 9.40 -15.36 -44.21
CA VAL A 34 10.03 -15.42 -45.55
C VAL A 34 9.40 -16.55 -46.36
N LEU A 35 8.74 -16.19 -47.46
CA LEU A 35 8.15 -17.14 -48.39
C LEU A 35 9.04 -17.29 -49.62
N SER A 36 9.37 -18.53 -49.97
CA SER A 36 10.05 -18.85 -51.22
C SER A 36 9.03 -18.82 -52.38
N THR A 37 9.16 -17.84 -53.27
CA THR A 37 8.32 -17.70 -54.43
C THR A 37 9.10 -17.99 -55.72
N THR A 38 8.42 -18.11 -56.84
CA THR A 38 9.05 -18.25 -58.19
C THR A 38 9.94 -17.06 -58.57
N HIS A 39 9.80 -15.93 -57.87
CA HIS A 39 10.57 -14.70 -58.06
C HIS A 39 11.64 -14.48 -56.99
N GLY A 40 11.93 -15.46 -56.15
CA GLY A 40 12.88 -15.38 -55.05
C GLY A 40 12.23 -15.40 -53.68
N GLU A 41 13.04 -15.17 -52.64
CA GLU A 41 12.55 -15.06 -51.26
C GLU A 41 11.92 -13.68 -51.03
N VAL A 42 10.71 -13.69 -50.51
CA VAL A 42 9.94 -12.49 -50.16
C VAL A 42 9.45 -12.54 -48.74
N SER A 43 9.73 -11.51 -47.97
CA SER A 43 9.19 -11.37 -46.62
C SER A 43 7.76 -10.83 -46.66
N CYS A 44 6.82 -11.61 -46.13
CA CYS A 44 5.38 -11.30 -46.09
C CYS A 44 4.93 -11.13 -44.65
N CYS A 45 4.35 -9.98 -44.34
CA CYS A 45 3.97 -9.57 -42.97
C CYS A 45 2.44 -9.56 -42.82
N LEU A 46 2.00 -9.95 -41.63
CA LEU A 46 0.61 -9.81 -41.22
C LEU A 46 0.29 -8.33 -40.94
N PRO A 47 -0.87 -7.83 -41.42
CA PRO A 47 -1.24 -6.45 -41.13
C PRO A 47 -1.46 -6.19 -39.64
N CYS A 48 -1.00 -5.05 -39.14
CA CYS A 48 -1.23 -4.52 -37.83
C CYS A 48 -2.70 -4.11 -37.62
N PRO A 49 -3.33 -4.25 -36.42
CA PRO A 49 -2.80 -4.89 -35.22
C PRO A 49 -3.09 -6.41 -35.20
N LEU A 50 -2.17 -7.20 -34.68
CA LEU A 50 -2.31 -8.65 -34.54
C LEU A 50 -3.62 -9.06 -33.84
N ALA A 51 -4.00 -8.32 -32.79
CA ALA A 51 -5.18 -8.60 -31.99
C ALA A 51 -6.49 -8.65 -32.81
N SER A 52 -6.60 -7.87 -33.89
CA SER A 52 -7.78 -7.87 -34.77
C SER A 52 -7.86 -9.11 -35.66
N TRP A 53 -6.73 -9.79 -35.89
CA TRP A 53 -6.65 -11.04 -36.68
C TRP A 53 -6.89 -12.28 -35.83
N THR A 54 -6.59 -12.21 -34.54
CA THR A 54 -6.69 -13.35 -33.62
C THR A 54 -7.95 -13.36 -32.78
N TYR A 55 -8.42 -12.18 -32.31
CA TYR A 55 -9.59 -12.05 -31.43
C TYR A 55 -10.76 -11.29 -32.04
N GLY A 56 -10.53 -10.62 -33.19
CA GLY A 56 -11.51 -9.73 -33.80
C GLY A 56 -11.60 -8.36 -33.15
N ASP A 57 -12.39 -7.48 -33.78
CA ASP A 57 -12.53 -6.06 -33.40
C ASP A 57 -13.23 -5.89 -32.01
N GLU A 58 -13.94 -6.93 -31.55
CA GLU A 58 -14.61 -6.91 -30.25
C GLU A 58 -13.65 -6.83 -29.08
N LEU A 59 -12.41 -7.38 -29.17
CA LEU A 59 -11.45 -7.34 -28.09
C LEU A 59 -11.12 -5.89 -27.71
N ILE A 60 -10.86 -5.03 -28.70
CA ILE A 60 -10.54 -3.61 -28.47
C ILE A 60 -11.69 -2.90 -27.74
N SER A 61 -12.95 -3.24 -28.08
CA SER A 61 -14.12 -2.69 -27.38
C SER A 61 -14.20 -3.19 -25.93
N GLN A 62 -13.90 -4.47 -25.70
CA GLN A 62 -13.98 -5.08 -24.38
C GLN A 62 -12.83 -4.66 -23.47
N THR A 63 -11.63 -4.39 -23.99
CA THR A 63 -10.52 -3.85 -23.18
C THR A 63 -10.82 -2.46 -22.64
N LYS A 64 -11.67 -1.67 -23.28
CA LYS A 64 -12.15 -0.38 -22.74
C LYS A 64 -12.88 -0.51 -21.41
N VAL A 65 -13.42 -1.68 -21.07
CA VAL A 65 -14.05 -1.93 -19.77
C VAL A 65 -13.02 -1.72 -18.65
N ALA A 66 -11.79 -2.22 -18.81
CA ALA A 66 -10.72 -2.00 -17.83
C ALA A 66 -10.41 -0.49 -17.68
N SER A 67 -10.40 0.27 -18.77
CA SER A 67 -10.21 1.72 -18.75
C SER A 67 -11.33 2.45 -17.99
N TRP A 68 -12.59 2.07 -18.20
CA TRP A 68 -13.72 2.64 -17.45
C TRP A 68 -13.72 2.24 -15.98
N LEU A 69 -13.25 1.03 -15.65
CA LEU A 69 -13.01 0.64 -14.25
C LEU A 69 -11.96 1.54 -13.62
N GLY A 70 -10.87 1.85 -14.32
CA GLY A 70 -9.86 2.81 -13.85
C GLY A 70 -10.48 4.18 -13.53
N VAL A 71 -11.39 4.69 -14.37
CA VAL A 71 -12.12 5.95 -14.11
C VAL A 71 -12.95 5.87 -12.83
N ALA A 72 -13.56 4.72 -12.54
CA ALA A 72 -14.35 4.53 -11.32
C ALA A 72 -13.47 4.34 -10.07
N VAL A 73 -12.32 3.68 -10.21
CA VAL A 73 -11.44 3.28 -9.10
C VAL A 73 -10.46 4.38 -8.70
N LEU A 74 -9.94 5.17 -9.66
CA LEU A 74 -8.99 6.24 -9.36
C LEU A 74 -9.52 7.25 -8.31
N PRO A 75 -10.79 7.74 -8.38
CA PRO A 75 -11.34 8.62 -7.34
C PRO A 75 -11.34 7.99 -5.95
N LEU A 76 -11.53 6.67 -5.84
CA LEU A 76 -11.47 5.97 -4.55
C LEU A 76 -10.04 5.97 -3.98
N CYS A 77 -9.03 5.77 -4.83
CA CYS A 77 -7.63 5.86 -4.43
C CYS A 77 -7.23 7.30 -4.05
N ILE A 78 -7.69 8.30 -4.81
CA ILE A 78 -7.49 9.71 -4.49
C ILE A 78 -8.16 10.06 -3.16
N PHE A 79 -9.38 9.58 -2.92
CA PHE A 79 -10.06 9.79 -1.62
C PHE A 79 -9.23 9.25 -0.46
N LEU A 80 -8.61 8.06 -0.59
CA LEU A 80 -7.70 7.52 0.43
C LEU A 80 -6.49 8.43 0.64
N LEU A 81 -5.82 8.86 -0.43
CA LEU A 81 -4.63 9.71 -0.35
C LEU A 81 -4.96 11.06 0.30
N VAL A 82 -6.06 11.70 -0.11
CA VAL A 82 -6.53 12.96 0.45
C VAL A 82 -6.93 12.78 1.92
N SER A 83 -7.57 11.66 2.28
CA SER A 83 -7.88 11.34 3.66
C SER A 83 -6.61 11.17 4.50
N TYR A 84 -5.57 10.51 3.98
CA TYR A 84 -4.28 10.38 4.67
C TYR A 84 -3.55 11.72 4.81
N ALA A 85 -3.73 12.65 3.88
CA ALA A 85 -3.09 13.95 3.92
C ALA A 85 -3.81 14.92 4.89
N LEU A 86 -5.14 14.97 4.84
CA LEU A 86 -5.92 16.02 5.50
C LEU A 86 -6.48 15.62 6.87
N LEU A 87 -6.80 14.33 7.08
CA LEU A 87 -7.36 13.91 8.36
C LEU A 87 -6.28 13.62 9.40
N PRO A 88 -6.52 13.96 10.69
CA PRO A 88 -5.63 13.57 11.79
C PRO A 88 -5.43 12.06 11.89
N ALA A 89 -4.27 11.64 12.39
CA ALA A 89 -3.89 10.23 12.51
C ALA A 89 -4.90 9.39 13.33
N LYS A 90 -5.59 10.01 14.29
CA LYS A 90 -6.66 9.38 15.09
C LYS A 90 -7.79 8.75 14.26
N TRP A 91 -8.08 9.30 13.08
CA TRP A 91 -9.13 8.83 12.18
C TRP A 91 -8.62 7.88 11.10
N THR A 92 -7.38 8.08 10.62
CA THR A 92 -6.83 7.39 9.46
C THR A 92 -5.93 6.23 9.83
N HIS A 93 -5.29 6.26 11.03
CA HIS A 93 -4.20 5.35 11.40
C HIS A 93 -3.18 5.19 10.26
N ARG A 94 -2.84 6.35 9.65
CA ARG A 94 -1.99 6.41 8.46
C ARG A 94 -0.62 5.82 8.70
N HIS A 95 -0.16 5.04 7.72
CA HIS A 95 1.20 4.52 7.69
C HIS A 95 1.83 4.90 6.34
N TYR A 96 3.06 5.39 6.34
CA TYR A 96 3.72 5.88 5.12
C TYR A 96 3.77 4.82 4.01
N LEU A 97 3.94 3.53 4.34
CA LEU A 97 3.91 2.44 3.35
C LEU A 97 2.56 2.33 2.64
N SER A 98 1.45 2.61 3.33
CA SER A 98 0.11 2.59 2.71
C SER A 98 -0.08 3.75 1.73
N ILE A 99 0.51 4.91 2.03
CA ILE A 99 0.48 6.08 1.15
C ILE A 99 1.25 5.79 -0.14
N CYS A 100 2.51 5.34 -0.02
CA CYS A 100 3.35 5.01 -1.17
C CYS A 100 2.74 3.90 -2.03
N PHE A 101 2.22 2.86 -1.39
CA PHE A 101 1.52 1.77 -2.06
C PHE A 101 0.30 2.26 -2.85
N THR A 102 -0.57 3.08 -2.24
CA THR A 102 -1.75 3.64 -2.92
C THR A 102 -1.35 4.57 -4.07
N LEU A 103 -0.25 5.30 -3.94
CA LEU A 103 0.28 6.14 -5.01
C LEU A 103 0.75 5.29 -6.20
N GLY A 104 1.41 4.13 -5.96
CA GLY A 104 1.74 3.17 -7.02
C GLY A 104 0.53 2.68 -7.79
N ILE A 105 -0.56 2.38 -7.09
CA ILE A 105 -1.84 1.99 -7.72
C ILE A 105 -2.41 3.15 -8.55
N CYS A 106 -2.34 4.40 -8.06
CA CYS A 106 -2.81 5.55 -8.84
C CYS A 106 -2.10 5.69 -10.19
N PHE A 107 -0.79 5.39 -10.26
CA PHE A 107 -0.07 5.39 -11.56
C PHE A 107 -0.63 4.33 -12.51
N MET A 108 -0.97 3.14 -12.01
CA MET A 108 -1.58 2.08 -12.83
C MET A 108 -2.95 2.49 -13.33
N GLU A 109 -3.81 3.06 -12.48
CA GLU A 109 -5.15 3.51 -12.86
C GLU A 109 -5.10 4.65 -13.90
N VAL A 110 -4.17 5.60 -13.74
CA VAL A 110 -3.96 6.67 -14.72
C VAL A 110 -3.56 6.10 -16.09
N ALA A 111 -2.70 5.06 -16.13
CA ALA A 111 -2.33 4.39 -17.36
C ALA A 111 -3.54 3.83 -18.14
N PHE A 112 -4.55 3.31 -17.43
CA PHE A 112 -5.79 2.82 -18.05
C PHE A 112 -6.71 3.94 -18.54
N ILE A 113 -6.65 5.13 -17.93
CA ILE A 113 -7.56 6.24 -18.24
C ILE A 113 -7.09 7.05 -19.46
N ILE A 114 -5.79 7.25 -19.60
CA ILE A 114 -5.18 8.06 -20.69
C ILE A 114 -5.75 7.69 -22.08
N PRO A 115 -5.84 6.40 -22.46
CA PRO A 115 -6.31 6.01 -23.78
C PRO A 115 -7.76 6.39 -24.10
N LEU A 116 -8.60 6.59 -23.08
CA LEU A 116 -9.99 7.04 -23.28
C LEU A 116 -10.06 8.47 -23.83
N GLY A 117 -9.11 9.32 -23.41
CA GLY A 117 -9.03 10.71 -23.87
C GLY A 117 -8.30 10.84 -25.20
N VAL A 118 -7.15 10.18 -25.33
CA VAL A 118 -6.25 10.34 -26.48
C VAL A 118 -6.69 9.51 -27.69
N LYS A 119 -7.37 8.35 -27.47
CA LYS A 119 -7.76 7.40 -28.52
C LYS A 119 -6.57 7.03 -29.43
N PRO A 120 -5.53 6.43 -28.88
CA PRO A 120 -4.28 6.22 -29.59
C PRO A 120 -4.44 5.28 -30.79
N GLU A 121 -3.65 5.52 -31.80
CA GLU A 121 -3.51 4.62 -32.96
C GLU A 121 -2.50 3.51 -32.56
N GLN A 122 -2.92 2.24 -32.70
CA GLN A 122 -2.08 1.10 -32.32
C GLN A 122 -0.94 0.82 -33.31
N CYS A 123 -1.10 1.28 -34.55
CA CYS A 123 -0.18 0.98 -35.63
C CYS A 123 0.46 2.25 -36.17
N HIS A 124 1.80 2.22 -36.30
CA HIS A 124 2.58 3.24 -36.96
C HIS A 124 2.34 3.25 -38.48
N ASN A 125 2.29 2.04 -39.04
CA ASN A 125 1.89 1.81 -40.45
C ASN A 125 1.14 0.47 -40.52
N GLN A 126 0.84 0.02 -41.76
CA GLN A 126 -0.02 -1.15 -41.94
C GLN A 126 0.56 -2.48 -41.41
N ILE A 127 1.86 -2.56 -41.16
CA ILE A 127 2.53 -3.78 -40.65
C ILE A 127 3.28 -3.57 -39.35
N THR A 128 3.51 -2.32 -38.93
CA THR A 128 4.36 -1.99 -37.76
C THR A 128 3.49 -1.43 -36.63
N PRO A 129 3.51 -2.03 -35.45
CA PRO A 129 2.84 -1.45 -34.28
C PRO A 129 3.59 -0.19 -33.79
N ASN A 130 2.87 0.71 -33.11
CA ASN A 130 3.47 1.83 -32.42
C ASN A 130 4.16 1.38 -31.13
N ASP A 131 5.23 2.08 -30.80
CA ASP A 131 6.04 1.89 -29.59
C ASP A 131 6.20 3.21 -28.81
N MET A 132 7.03 3.19 -27.77
CA MET A 132 7.31 4.37 -26.95
C MET A 132 8.05 5.50 -27.69
N HIS A 133 8.72 5.20 -28.79
CA HIS A 133 9.48 6.19 -29.59
C HIS A 133 8.60 6.86 -30.66
N SER A 134 7.58 6.15 -31.12
CA SER A 134 6.67 6.62 -32.18
C SER A 134 5.37 7.24 -31.66
N ASP A 135 4.93 6.88 -30.43
CA ASP A 135 3.71 7.40 -29.80
C ASP A 135 3.92 7.74 -28.33
N LEU A 136 3.75 9.02 -28.03
CA LEU A 136 3.84 9.54 -26.65
C LEU A 136 2.82 8.92 -25.70
N SER A 137 1.61 8.61 -26.18
CA SER A 137 0.59 7.94 -25.38
C SER A 137 1.04 6.54 -24.97
N CYS A 138 1.70 5.81 -25.87
CA CYS A 138 2.32 4.53 -25.56
C CYS A 138 3.41 4.66 -24.49
N ALA A 139 4.34 5.62 -24.66
CA ALA A 139 5.39 5.86 -23.69
C ALA A 139 4.85 6.11 -22.28
N PHE A 140 3.84 6.99 -22.15
CA PHE A 140 3.25 7.31 -20.85
C PHE A 140 2.44 6.14 -20.25
N THR A 141 1.56 5.53 -21.04
CA THR A 141 0.69 4.45 -20.51
C THR A 141 1.51 3.24 -20.10
N GLY A 142 2.46 2.82 -20.94
CA GLY A 142 3.35 1.70 -20.64
C GLY A 142 4.23 1.97 -19.42
N SER A 143 4.90 3.13 -19.38
CA SER A 143 5.78 3.50 -18.26
C SER A 143 5.01 3.61 -16.95
N MET A 144 3.85 4.26 -16.93
CA MET A 144 3.04 4.41 -15.70
C MET A 144 2.48 3.07 -15.21
N LEU A 145 2.03 2.21 -16.11
CA LEU A 145 1.51 0.89 -15.76
C LEU A 145 2.61 0.03 -15.11
N LEU A 146 3.76 -0.06 -15.76
CA LEU A 146 4.87 -0.91 -15.31
C LEU A 146 5.53 -0.35 -14.07
N PHE A 147 5.72 0.97 -13.99
CA PHE A 147 6.21 1.64 -12.78
C PHE A 147 5.28 1.43 -11.59
N GLY A 148 3.98 1.65 -11.78
CA GLY A 148 2.97 1.41 -10.74
C GLY A 148 2.95 -0.04 -10.27
N GLY A 149 3.12 -0.99 -11.18
CA GLY A 149 3.28 -2.42 -10.88
C GLY A 149 4.51 -2.68 -10.01
N TRP A 150 5.68 -2.18 -10.39
CA TRP A 150 6.91 -2.26 -9.61
C TRP A 150 6.73 -1.68 -8.20
N VAL A 151 6.25 -0.43 -8.09
CA VAL A 151 6.00 0.25 -6.81
C VAL A 151 5.08 -0.58 -5.92
N THR A 152 3.99 -1.09 -6.47
CA THR A 152 3.00 -1.88 -5.74
C THR A 152 3.60 -3.16 -5.18
N VAL A 153 4.41 -3.87 -5.97
CA VAL A 153 5.04 -5.14 -5.54
C VAL A 153 6.14 -4.90 -4.51
N VAL A 154 7.03 -3.94 -4.76
CA VAL A 154 8.14 -3.64 -3.85
C VAL A 154 7.62 -3.11 -2.50
N PHE A 155 6.63 -2.21 -2.48
CA PHE A 155 6.03 -1.77 -1.22
C PHE A 155 5.21 -2.87 -0.52
N SER A 156 4.63 -3.82 -1.25
CA SER A 156 4.03 -5.03 -0.66
C SER A 156 5.07 -5.88 0.05
N PHE A 157 6.23 -6.09 -0.57
CA PHE A 157 7.35 -6.80 0.03
C PHE A 157 7.86 -6.08 1.30
N ILE A 158 8.15 -4.77 1.22
CA ILE A 158 8.62 -3.98 2.36
C ILE A 158 7.60 -4.01 3.51
N ARG A 159 6.32 -3.94 3.20
CA ARG A 159 5.24 -4.03 4.19
C ARG A 159 5.20 -5.38 4.87
N THR A 160 5.35 -6.47 4.11
CA THR A 160 5.41 -7.82 4.65
C THR A 160 6.65 -8.02 5.51
N LEU A 161 7.80 -7.50 5.06
CA LEU A 161 9.03 -7.49 5.85
C LEU A 161 8.87 -6.73 7.16
N ALA A 162 8.29 -5.52 7.11
CA ALA A 162 8.00 -4.73 8.31
C ALA A 162 7.10 -5.49 9.29
N PHE A 163 6.06 -6.16 8.79
CA PHE A 163 5.16 -6.98 9.59
C PHE A 163 5.88 -8.19 10.20
N HIS A 164 6.71 -8.87 9.43
CA HIS A 164 7.53 -9.99 9.90
C HIS A 164 8.46 -9.58 11.04
N LEU A 165 9.20 -8.48 10.86
CA LEU A 165 10.11 -7.96 11.89
C LEU A 165 9.38 -7.57 13.18
N GLN A 166 8.20 -6.95 13.07
CA GLN A 166 7.41 -6.56 14.25
C GLN A 166 6.82 -7.75 15.01
N VAL A 167 6.42 -8.80 14.28
CA VAL A 167 5.72 -9.95 14.89
C VAL A 167 6.70 -11.01 15.36
N CYS A 168 7.65 -11.41 14.51
CA CYS A 168 8.55 -12.53 14.79
C CYS A 168 9.78 -12.11 15.62
N TRP A 169 10.30 -10.91 15.36
CA TRP A 169 11.52 -10.41 15.99
C TRP A 169 11.24 -9.35 17.08
N GLU A 170 9.99 -8.95 17.23
CA GLU A 170 9.55 -7.91 18.18
C GLU A 170 10.30 -6.57 18.04
N VAL A 171 10.86 -6.29 16.86
CA VAL A 171 11.64 -5.09 16.58
C VAL A 171 10.73 -3.89 16.39
N MET A 172 10.97 -2.81 17.11
CA MET A 172 10.31 -1.52 16.90
C MET A 172 10.97 -0.81 15.72
N LEU A 173 10.22 -0.63 14.63
CA LEU A 173 10.70 0.01 13.40
C LEU A 173 10.82 1.51 13.61
N GLY A 174 12.06 2.02 13.66
CA GLY A 174 12.38 3.44 13.87
C GLY A 174 12.54 4.22 12.56
N GLN A 175 12.96 5.50 12.67
CA GLN A 175 13.18 6.40 11.53
C GLN A 175 14.18 5.84 10.50
N LYS A 176 15.21 5.11 10.92
CA LYS A 176 16.19 4.51 10.01
C LYS A 176 15.54 3.53 9.04
N PHE A 177 14.63 2.68 9.55
CA PHE A 177 13.87 1.76 8.71
C PHE A 177 12.96 2.52 7.74
N MET A 178 12.31 3.58 8.19
CA MET A 178 11.44 4.41 7.34
C MET A 178 12.21 4.97 6.13
N TRP A 179 13.37 5.59 6.37
CA TRP A 179 14.19 6.14 5.27
C TRP A 179 14.73 5.06 4.34
N ALA A 180 15.19 3.93 4.88
CA ALA A 180 15.62 2.78 4.09
C ALA A 180 14.46 2.23 3.25
N ALA A 181 13.27 2.07 3.82
CA ALA A 181 12.08 1.59 3.14
C ALA A 181 11.62 2.54 2.02
N LEU A 182 11.72 3.85 2.21
CA LEU A 182 11.40 4.83 1.16
C LEU A 182 12.46 4.82 0.05
N ALA A 183 13.74 4.83 0.39
CA ALA A 183 14.82 4.81 -0.59
C ALA A 183 14.78 3.52 -1.44
N PHE A 184 14.59 2.37 -0.81
CA PHE A 184 14.49 1.08 -1.48
C PHE A 184 13.18 0.97 -2.28
N GLY A 185 12.05 1.38 -1.66
CA GLY A 185 10.71 1.28 -2.24
C GLY A 185 10.50 2.13 -3.49
N TRP A 186 11.18 3.25 -3.63
CA TRP A 186 11.15 4.10 -4.82
C TRP A 186 12.36 3.86 -5.73
N GLY A 187 13.52 3.60 -5.16
CA GLY A 187 14.78 3.42 -5.92
C GLY A 187 14.73 2.20 -6.83
N ILE A 188 14.30 1.04 -6.32
CA ILE A 188 14.20 -0.17 -7.15
C ILE A 188 13.24 0.00 -8.33
N PRO A 189 11.98 0.50 -8.14
CA PRO A 189 11.08 0.75 -9.26
C PRO A 189 11.65 1.71 -10.31
N VAL A 190 12.35 2.77 -9.89
CA VAL A 190 12.97 3.72 -10.83
C VAL A 190 14.06 3.05 -11.64
N VAL A 191 14.97 2.32 -10.99
CA VAL A 191 16.06 1.60 -11.68
C VAL A 191 15.47 0.51 -12.58
N GLY A 192 14.53 -0.31 -12.07
CA GLY A 192 13.89 -1.37 -12.83
C GLY A 192 13.16 -0.86 -14.07
N LEU A 193 12.38 0.22 -13.93
CA LEU A 193 11.73 0.86 -15.07
C LEU A 193 12.75 1.38 -16.09
N THR A 194 13.81 2.05 -15.63
CA THR A 194 14.83 2.62 -16.53
C THR A 194 15.52 1.52 -17.33
N VAL A 195 15.96 0.45 -16.68
CA VAL A 195 16.61 -0.69 -17.33
C VAL A 195 15.66 -1.32 -18.36
N MET A 196 14.41 -1.59 -17.95
CA MET A 196 13.41 -2.18 -18.82
C MET A 196 13.08 -1.30 -20.05
N LEU A 197 12.97 0.02 -19.87
CA LEU A 197 12.68 0.92 -21.01
C LEU A 197 13.83 1.00 -22.00
N ILE A 198 15.10 0.87 -21.52
CA ILE A 198 16.28 0.91 -22.38
C ILE A 198 16.48 -0.41 -23.12
N LEU A 199 16.30 -1.55 -22.44
CA LEU A 199 16.59 -2.88 -23.01
C LEU A 199 15.40 -3.46 -23.77
N THR A 200 14.21 -3.42 -23.20
CA THR A 200 13.02 -4.09 -23.73
C THR A 200 12.06 -3.12 -24.42
N GLY A 201 11.76 -1.98 -23.79
CA GLY A 201 10.77 -1.01 -24.25
C GLY A 201 9.32 -1.48 -24.11
N VAL A 202 8.39 -0.62 -24.56
CA VAL A 202 6.94 -0.86 -24.54
C VAL A 202 6.30 -0.60 -25.89
N SER A 203 5.25 -1.39 -26.23
CA SER A 203 4.48 -1.24 -27.47
C SER A 203 3.02 -1.64 -27.29
N TYR A 204 2.17 -1.34 -28.27
CA TYR A 204 0.79 -1.80 -28.29
C TYR A 204 0.72 -3.30 -28.65
N ARG A 205 0.25 -4.09 -27.70
CA ARG A 205 0.08 -5.55 -27.89
C ARG A 205 -1.38 -5.97 -27.74
N PHE A 206 -2.06 -5.48 -26.71
CA PHE A 206 -3.44 -5.87 -26.38
C PHE A 206 -4.25 -4.63 -25.98
N GLY A 207 -5.16 -4.23 -26.82
CA GLY A 207 -6.03 -3.08 -26.55
C GLY A 207 -5.31 -1.74 -26.73
N THR A 208 -5.70 -0.75 -25.92
CA THR A 208 -5.31 0.65 -26.06
C THR A 208 -4.21 1.11 -25.08
N VAL A 209 -3.74 0.22 -24.22
CA VAL A 209 -2.65 0.46 -23.25
C VAL A 209 -1.40 -0.26 -23.73
N CYS A 210 -0.26 0.42 -23.69
CA CYS A 210 1.03 -0.21 -24.00
C CYS A 210 1.50 -1.11 -22.85
N HIS A 211 2.11 -2.21 -23.25
CA HIS A 211 2.72 -3.19 -22.37
C HIS A 211 4.17 -3.44 -22.76
N ILE A 212 4.90 -4.12 -21.89
CA ILE A 212 6.28 -4.52 -22.17
C ILE A 212 6.36 -5.38 -23.44
N ASN A 213 7.41 -5.22 -24.21
CA ASN A 213 7.69 -6.00 -25.42
C ASN A 213 7.97 -7.47 -25.07
N VAL A 214 7.82 -8.38 -26.04
CA VAL A 214 8.03 -9.83 -25.83
C VAL A 214 9.50 -10.15 -25.56
N HIS A 215 10.40 -9.54 -26.34
CA HIS A 215 11.84 -9.79 -26.25
C HIS A 215 12.38 -9.39 -24.89
N GLU A 216 13.02 -10.32 -24.19
CA GLU A 216 13.65 -10.14 -22.86
C GLU A 216 12.72 -9.72 -21.72
N SER A 217 11.39 -9.59 -21.95
CA SER A 217 10.40 -9.20 -20.93
C SER A 217 10.49 -10.02 -19.64
N ASN A 218 10.81 -11.29 -19.79
CA ASN A 218 10.91 -12.23 -18.65
C ASN A 218 12.09 -11.87 -17.72
N GLN A 219 13.24 -11.51 -18.28
CA GLN A 219 14.43 -11.17 -17.50
C GLN A 219 14.36 -9.78 -16.92
N ASP A 220 13.88 -8.80 -17.68
CA ASP A 220 13.95 -7.39 -17.33
C ASP A 220 12.80 -6.93 -16.44
N TYR A 221 11.64 -7.64 -16.48
CA TYR A 221 10.46 -7.24 -15.71
C TYR A 221 9.87 -8.38 -14.89
N TRP A 222 9.47 -9.51 -15.53
CA TRP A 222 8.67 -10.52 -14.85
C TRP A 222 9.46 -11.27 -13.78
N ALA A 223 10.68 -11.72 -14.07
CA ALA A 223 11.49 -12.48 -13.12
C ALA A 223 11.80 -11.67 -11.84
N PRO A 224 12.30 -10.42 -11.90
CA PRO A 224 12.55 -9.65 -10.69
C PRO A 224 11.26 -9.27 -9.94
N VAL A 225 10.16 -8.93 -10.62
CA VAL A 225 8.87 -8.64 -9.97
C VAL A 225 8.34 -9.87 -9.24
N VAL A 226 8.38 -11.05 -9.89
CA VAL A 226 7.97 -12.31 -9.28
C VAL A 226 8.88 -12.69 -8.12
N ALA A 227 10.19 -12.43 -8.19
CA ALA A 227 11.11 -12.67 -7.08
C ALA A 227 10.71 -11.89 -5.82
N PHE A 228 10.36 -10.61 -5.94
CA PHE A 228 9.83 -9.82 -4.81
C PHE A 228 8.49 -10.35 -4.31
N ALA A 229 7.59 -10.74 -5.21
CA ALA A 229 6.29 -11.30 -4.85
C ALA A 229 6.43 -12.64 -4.10
N VAL A 230 7.29 -13.54 -4.58
CA VAL A 230 7.57 -14.83 -3.93
C VAL A 230 8.25 -14.64 -2.59
N ALA A 231 9.24 -13.73 -2.49
CA ALA A 231 9.87 -13.39 -1.22
C ALA A 231 8.84 -12.84 -0.20
N ALA A 232 7.94 -11.98 -0.64
CA ALA A 232 6.83 -11.48 0.20
C ALA A 232 5.90 -12.63 0.63
N LEU A 233 5.57 -13.56 -0.26
CA LEU A 233 4.74 -14.72 0.06
C LEU A 233 5.41 -15.62 1.11
N ILE A 234 6.69 -15.94 0.96
CA ILE A 234 7.44 -16.74 1.91
C ILE A 234 7.45 -16.08 3.28
N LEU A 235 7.80 -14.78 3.36
CA LEU A 235 7.77 -14.02 4.62
C LEU A 235 6.38 -14.01 5.26
N GLN A 236 5.32 -13.87 4.44
CA GLN A 236 3.95 -13.89 4.92
C GLN A 236 3.56 -15.25 5.50
N LEU A 237 3.91 -16.34 4.82
CA LEU A 237 3.67 -17.72 5.29
C LEU A 237 4.42 -18.01 6.57
N VAL A 238 5.71 -17.67 6.65
CA VAL A 238 6.53 -17.83 7.86
C VAL A 238 5.91 -17.06 9.04
N THR A 239 5.47 -15.81 8.79
CA THR A 239 4.81 -15.02 9.83
C THR A 239 3.50 -15.64 10.28
N MET A 240 2.69 -16.16 9.36
CA MET A 240 1.43 -16.84 9.69
C MET A 240 1.67 -18.12 10.50
N VAL A 241 2.64 -18.95 10.12
CA VAL A 241 3.03 -20.16 10.86
C VAL A 241 3.49 -19.79 12.28
N TYR A 242 4.32 -18.76 12.41
CA TYR A 242 4.75 -18.25 13.71
C TYR A 242 3.57 -17.78 14.58
N CYS A 243 2.63 -17.04 14.00
CA CYS A 243 1.43 -16.59 14.70
C CYS A 243 0.57 -17.77 15.19
N ILE A 244 0.40 -18.80 14.34
CA ILE A 244 -0.33 -20.02 14.70
C ILE A 244 0.40 -20.76 15.82
N TYR A 245 1.73 -20.91 15.74
CA TYR A 245 2.54 -21.52 16.77
C TYR A 245 2.35 -20.83 18.13
N ILE A 246 2.46 -19.51 18.19
CA ILE A 246 2.25 -18.72 19.43
C ILE A 246 0.82 -18.90 19.95
N TYR A 247 -0.16 -18.92 19.06
CA TYR A 247 -1.57 -19.15 19.43
C TYR A 247 -1.75 -20.53 20.08
N VAL A 248 -1.31 -21.58 19.39
CA VAL A 248 -1.43 -22.97 19.84
C VAL A 248 -0.71 -23.15 21.18
N LYS A 249 0.53 -22.67 21.31
CA LYS A 249 1.28 -22.68 22.55
C LYS A 249 0.55 -22.00 23.71
N SER A 250 -0.07 -20.83 23.46
CA SER A 250 -0.84 -20.12 24.50
C SER A 250 -2.08 -20.89 24.96
N VAL A 251 -2.72 -21.65 24.05
CA VAL A 251 -3.88 -22.48 24.37
C VAL A 251 -3.46 -23.69 25.21
N PHE A 252 -2.37 -24.37 24.85
CA PHE A 252 -1.86 -25.52 25.62
C PHE A 252 -1.37 -25.10 27.00
N ASP A 253 -0.69 -23.98 27.15
CA ASP A 253 -0.28 -23.44 28.47
C ASP A 253 -1.49 -23.11 29.35
N GLN A 254 -2.62 -22.72 28.78
CA GLN A 254 -3.88 -22.53 29.53
C GLN A 254 -4.52 -23.83 29.97
N ALA A 255 -4.53 -24.86 29.11
CA ALA A 255 -5.12 -26.17 29.43
C ALA A 255 -4.31 -26.87 30.55
N ALA A 256 -2.98 -26.76 30.53
CA ALA A 256 -2.11 -27.30 31.59
C ALA A 256 -2.34 -26.66 32.95
N THR A 257 -2.69 -25.38 33.01
CA THR A 257 -2.96 -24.65 34.25
C THR A 257 -4.31 -25.00 34.88
N THR A 258 -5.27 -25.45 34.08
CA THR A 258 -6.63 -25.80 34.54
C THR A 258 -6.68 -27.18 35.21
N ASN A 259 -5.73 -28.06 34.88
CA ASN A 259 -5.70 -29.43 35.38
C ASN A 259 -4.81 -29.63 36.64
N SER A 260 -4.07 -28.60 37.10
CA SER A 260 -3.26 -28.67 38.31
C SER A 260 -3.97 -27.95 39.46
N SER A 261 -4.74 -28.70 40.23
CA SER A 261 -5.30 -28.25 41.51
C SER A 261 -4.26 -28.23 42.66
N GLY A 262 -2.97 -28.04 42.35
CA GLY A 262 -1.86 -27.89 43.28
C GLY A 262 -1.35 -26.46 43.30
N LEU A 263 -0.86 -26.02 44.46
CA LEU A 263 -0.33 -24.67 44.71
C LEU A 263 0.51 -24.15 43.53
N PRO A 264 0.24 -22.93 43.05
CA PRO A 264 0.97 -22.37 41.90
C PRO A 264 2.43 -22.15 42.27
N SER A 265 3.32 -22.93 41.69
CA SER A 265 4.75 -22.65 41.76
C SER A 265 5.04 -21.32 41.08
N TYR A 266 5.80 -20.45 41.76
CA TYR A 266 6.17 -19.10 41.25
C TYR A 266 6.70 -19.13 39.78
N ASN A 267 7.48 -20.14 39.44
CA ASN A 267 8.05 -20.30 38.11
C ASN A 267 7.02 -20.64 37.02
N ALA A 268 5.95 -21.39 37.33
CA ALA A 268 4.88 -21.70 36.39
C ALA A 268 4.02 -20.46 36.12
N SER A 269 3.78 -19.64 37.14
CA SER A 269 3.02 -18.39 37.04
C SER A 269 3.71 -17.35 36.13
N VAL A 270 5.03 -17.21 36.21
CA VAL A 270 5.82 -16.29 35.36
C VAL A 270 5.79 -16.75 33.91
N LYS A 271 5.93 -18.07 33.63
CA LYS A 271 5.98 -18.62 32.30
C LYS A 271 4.60 -18.49 31.56
N THR A 272 3.50 -18.72 32.28
CA THR A 272 2.13 -18.55 31.75
C THR A 272 1.77 -17.07 31.52
N MET A 273 2.24 -16.18 32.40
CA MET A 273 2.06 -14.74 32.21
C MET A 273 2.76 -14.25 30.95
N THR A 274 3.97 -14.70 30.67
CA THR A 274 4.75 -14.30 29.50
C THR A 274 4.10 -14.79 28.19
N ALA A 275 3.63 -16.05 28.12
CA ALA A 275 2.95 -16.60 26.94
C ALA A 275 1.64 -15.88 26.68
N ARG A 276 0.84 -15.58 27.70
CA ARG A 276 -0.41 -14.82 27.58
C ARG A 276 -0.16 -13.37 27.14
N GLN A 277 0.93 -12.75 27.59
CA GLN A 277 1.32 -11.41 27.19
C GLN A 277 1.74 -11.37 25.71
N ALA A 278 2.57 -12.34 25.26
CA ALA A 278 2.95 -12.50 23.86
C ALA A 278 1.72 -12.71 22.96
N TYR A 279 0.80 -13.61 23.34
CA TYR A 279 -0.45 -13.82 22.60
C TYR A 279 -1.30 -12.54 22.47
N ARG A 280 -1.48 -11.79 23.58
CA ARG A 280 -2.25 -10.53 23.52
C ARG A 280 -1.59 -9.51 22.59
N ARG A 281 -0.25 -9.43 22.59
CA ARG A 281 0.51 -8.56 21.70
C ARG A 281 0.32 -8.97 20.24
N VAL A 282 0.56 -10.25 19.91
CA VAL A 282 0.38 -10.80 18.55
C VAL A 282 -1.06 -10.62 18.07
N ARG A 283 -2.06 -10.97 18.89
CA ARG A 283 -3.48 -10.77 18.55
C ARG A 283 -3.80 -9.31 18.25
N ARG A 284 -3.29 -8.36 19.03
CA ARG A 284 -3.51 -6.92 18.80
C ARG A 284 -2.87 -6.47 17.49
N VAL A 285 -1.65 -6.92 17.19
CA VAL A 285 -0.96 -6.60 15.93
C VAL A 285 -1.70 -7.18 14.73
N ILE A 286 -2.13 -8.44 14.80
CA ILE A 286 -2.92 -9.08 13.74
C ILE A 286 -4.25 -8.34 13.53
N GLN A 287 -4.98 -8.01 14.60
CA GLN A 287 -6.24 -7.27 14.50
C GLN A 287 -6.08 -5.88 13.88
N LEU A 288 -4.94 -5.22 14.07
CA LEU A 288 -4.66 -3.93 13.46
C LEU A 288 -4.22 -4.05 12.00
N GLN A 289 -3.51 -5.13 11.65
CA GLN A 289 -2.85 -5.25 10.34
C GLN A 289 -3.48 -6.29 9.40
N TRP A 290 -4.51 -7.07 9.82
CA TRP A 290 -5.11 -8.12 8.98
C TRP A 290 -5.56 -7.64 7.59
N ARG A 291 -6.06 -6.41 7.51
CA ARG A 291 -6.46 -5.79 6.24
C ARG A 291 -5.27 -5.61 5.30
N GLY A 292 -4.13 -5.19 5.86
CA GLY A 292 -2.90 -5.08 5.10
C GLY A 292 -2.36 -6.43 4.64
N VAL A 293 -2.46 -7.45 5.49
CA VAL A 293 -2.09 -8.84 5.15
C VAL A 293 -2.98 -9.35 4.02
N ALA A 294 -4.30 -9.17 4.13
CA ALA A 294 -5.25 -9.57 3.10
C ALA A 294 -4.94 -8.90 1.74
N LEU A 295 -4.65 -7.59 1.75
CA LEU A 295 -4.31 -6.88 0.53
C LEU A 295 -3.01 -7.42 -0.10
N VAL A 296 -1.96 -7.63 0.71
CA VAL A 296 -0.70 -8.19 0.23
C VAL A 296 -0.91 -9.56 -0.42
N LEU A 297 -1.73 -10.43 0.18
CA LEU A 297 -2.05 -11.73 -0.40
C LEU A 297 -2.79 -11.62 -1.73
N ILE A 298 -3.75 -10.69 -1.84
CA ILE A 298 -4.45 -10.42 -3.10
C ILE A 298 -3.47 -9.94 -4.17
N ILE A 299 -2.57 -9.00 -3.84
CA ILE A 299 -1.56 -8.48 -4.78
C ILE A 299 -0.62 -9.59 -5.25
N ILE A 300 -0.08 -10.38 -4.31
CA ILE A 300 0.84 -11.48 -4.64
C ILE A 300 0.13 -12.49 -5.56
N GLY A 301 -1.11 -12.86 -5.23
CA GLY A 301 -1.91 -13.76 -6.08
C GLY A 301 -2.11 -13.19 -7.49
N ASN A 302 -2.45 -11.92 -7.61
CA ASN A 302 -2.59 -11.24 -8.90
C ASN A 302 -1.26 -11.21 -9.67
N VAL A 303 -0.15 -10.85 -9.03
CA VAL A 303 1.17 -10.77 -9.68
C VAL A 303 1.60 -12.13 -10.23
N ILE A 304 1.44 -13.20 -9.44
CA ILE A 304 1.78 -14.56 -9.89
C ILE A 304 0.88 -14.96 -11.07
N PHE A 305 -0.43 -14.70 -10.97
CA PHE A 305 -1.36 -14.98 -12.05
C PHE A 305 -0.99 -14.23 -13.34
N PHE A 306 -0.72 -12.93 -13.23
CA PHE A 306 -0.33 -12.11 -14.39
C PHE A 306 0.99 -12.58 -15.00
N ALA A 307 2.01 -12.86 -14.15
CA ALA A 307 3.29 -13.33 -14.63
C ALA A 307 3.14 -14.64 -15.40
N VAL A 308 2.38 -15.60 -14.88
CA VAL A 308 2.14 -16.89 -15.55
C VAL A 308 1.44 -16.68 -16.90
N VAL A 309 0.39 -15.85 -16.94
CA VAL A 309 -0.36 -15.62 -18.18
C VAL A 309 0.49 -14.87 -19.21
N PHE A 310 1.25 -13.84 -18.79
CA PHE A 310 2.07 -13.06 -19.73
C PHE A 310 3.28 -13.86 -20.21
N ILE A 311 3.95 -14.63 -19.36
CA ILE A 311 5.07 -15.49 -19.76
C ILE A 311 4.60 -16.59 -20.72
N ASP A 312 3.45 -17.23 -20.45
CA ASP A 312 2.88 -18.22 -21.36
C ASP A 312 2.54 -17.61 -22.71
N MET A 313 1.96 -16.43 -22.70
CA MET A 313 1.62 -15.67 -23.92
C MET A 313 2.88 -15.25 -24.69
N ASP A 314 3.93 -14.78 -24.02
CA ASP A 314 5.19 -14.41 -24.67
C ASP A 314 5.84 -15.62 -25.30
N ASN A 315 5.83 -16.78 -24.64
CA ASN A 315 6.31 -18.04 -25.19
C ASN A 315 5.52 -18.51 -26.41
N GLN A 316 4.22 -18.24 -26.47
CA GLN A 316 3.38 -18.60 -27.62
C GLN A 316 3.59 -17.66 -28.82
N LEU A 317 3.91 -16.37 -28.57
CA LEU A 317 4.06 -15.35 -29.61
C LEU A 317 5.49 -15.22 -30.16
N THR A 318 6.48 -15.82 -29.48
CA THR A 318 7.85 -15.83 -29.99
C THR A 318 7.97 -16.65 -31.29
N VAL A 319 8.67 -16.08 -32.28
CA VAL A 319 8.87 -16.74 -33.59
C VAL A 319 9.90 -17.88 -33.43
N THR A 320 9.40 -19.07 -33.16
CA THR A 320 10.17 -20.32 -33.13
C THR A 320 9.62 -21.30 -34.15
N ALA A 321 10.43 -22.25 -34.62
CA ALA A 321 9.98 -23.28 -35.58
C ALA A 321 8.74 -24.04 -35.08
N ALA A 322 8.64 -24.28 -33.76
CA ALA A 322 7.48 -24.95 -33.16
C ALA A 322 6.23 -24.08 -33.20
N ASN A 323 6.38 -22.78 -32.92
CA ASN A 323 5.26 -21.82 -32.95
C ASN A 323 4.83 -21.53 -34.39
N ALA A 324 5.76 -21.44 -35.34
CA ALA A 324 5.46 -21.33 -36.77
C ALA A 324 4.65 -22.55 -37.28
N ALA A 325 5.04 -23.78 -36.87
CA ALA A 325 4.28 -24.99 -37.21
C ALA A 325 2.85 -24.96 -36.62
N ARG A 326 2.67 -24.45 -35.41
CA ARG A 326 1.33 -24.28 -34.81
C ARG A 326 0.49 -23.17 -35.49
N ALA A 327 1.16 -22.13 -35.98
CA ALA A 327 0.49 -21.04 -36.69
C ALA A 327 0.14 -21.39 -38.14
N ALA A 328 0.79 -22.39 -38.74
CA ALA A 328 0.60 -22.76 -40.16
C ALA A 328 -0.87 -23.02 -40.55
N PRO A 329 -1.71 -23.78 -39.80
CA PRO A 329 -3.11 -23.96 -40.15
C PRO A 329 -3.90 -22.66 -40.20
N TRP A 330 -3.67 -21.75 -39.25
CA TRP A 330 -4.30 -20.46 -39.19
C TRP A 330 -3.87 -19.53 -40.34
N LEU A 331 -2.56 -19.50 -40.66
CA LEU A 331 -2.04 -18.74 -41.81
C LEU A 331 -2.57 -19.28 -43.12
N ALA A 332 -2.65 -20.61 -43.29
CA ALA A 332 -3.25 -21.25 -44.46
C ALA A 332 -4.74 -20.85 -44.62
N CYS A 333 -5.51 -20.91 -43.55
CA CYS A 333 -6.90 -20.47 -43.55
C CYS A 333 -7.02 -19.01 -43.99
N LEU A 334 -6.17 -18.09 -43.53
CA LEU A 334 -6.19 -16.69 -43.92
C LEU A 334 -5.90 -16.48 -45.41
N VAL A 335 -5.02 -17.29 -45.99
CA VAL A 335 -4.74 -17.26 -47.43
C VAL A 335 -5.93 -17.79 -48.24
N GLU A 336 -6.49 -18.96 -47.86
CA GLU A 336 -7.62 -19.58 -48.54
C GLU A 336 -8.88 -18.70 -48.53
N THR A 337 -9.16 -18.07 -47.39
CA THR A 337 -10.33 -17.19 -47.22
C THR A 337 -10.08 -15.76 -47.73
N LYS A 338 -8.89 -15.50 -48.31
CA LYS A 338 -8.46 -14.15 -48.74
C LYS A 338 -8.61 -13.07 -47.66
N GLY A 339 -8.30 -13.45 -46.39
CA GLY A 339 -8.33 -12.56 -45.26
C GLY A 339 -9.69 -12.42 -44.55
N ASN A 340 -10.61 -13.36 -44.74
CA ASN A 340 -11.84 -13.41 -43.98
C ASN A 340 -11.53 -13.93 -42.53
N ARG A 341 -11.24 -12.98 -41.63
CA ARG A 341 -10.82 -13.26 -40.23
C ARG A 341 -11.82 -14.13 -39.48
N LYS A 342 -13.13 -13.96 -39.72
CA LYS A 342 -14.21 -14.63 -38.98
C LYS A 342 -14.17 -16.16 -39.13
N GLU A 343 -13.84 -16.63 -40.31
CA GLU A 343 -13.74 -18.08 -40.59
C GLU A 343 -12.54 -18.71 -39.95
N CYS A 344 -11.44 -17.95 -39.75
CA CYS A 344 -10.17 -18.43 -39.22
C CYS A 344 -9.99 -18.27 -37.69
N PHE A 345 -10.97 -17.69 -36.96
CA PHE A 345 -10.88 -17.52 -35.52
C PHE A 345 -10.79 -18.83 -34.74
N HIS A 346 -11.30 -19.94 -35.27
CA HIS A 346 -11.20 -21.24 -34.63
C HIS A 346 -9.74 -21.71 -34.56
N GLU A 347 -9.02 -21.57 -35.67
CA GLU A 347 -7.60 -21.94 -35.75
C GLU A 347 -6.71 -20.97 -34.95
N ALA A 348 -7.07 -19.69 -34.89
CA ALA A 348 -6.36 -18.70 -34.10
C ALA A 348 -6.29 -19.04 -32.59
N LYS A 349 -7.31 -19.75 -32.06
CA LYS A 349 -7.36 -20.17 -30.64
C LYS A 349 -6.20 -21.11 -30.23
N ALA A 350 -5.56 -21.77 -31.17
CA ALA A 350 -4.42 -22.65 -30.91
C ALA A 350 -3.10 -21.88 -30.68
N ILE A 351 -3.06 -20.61 -31.08
CA ILE A 351 -1.84 -19.81 -31.12
C ILE A 351 -1.83 -18.66 -30.08
N VAL A 352 -3.01 -18.26 -29.61
CA VAL A 352 -3.15 -17.16 -28.68
C VAL A 352 -3.92 -17.58 -27.43
N PRO A 353 -3.63 -16.97 -26.26
CA PRO A 353 -4.36 -17.24 -25.01
C PRO A 353 -5.86 -17.03 -25.18
N ASN A 354 -6.64 -17.66 -24.30
CA ASN A 354 -8.08 -17.47 -24.30
C ASN A 354 -8.42 -15.98 -24.05
N LYS A 355 -9.31 -15.44 -24.90
CA LYS A 355 -9.83 -14.06 -24.78
C LYS A 355 -10.34 -13.74 -23.37
N ALA A 356 -11.01 -14.71 -22.70
CA ALA A 356 -11.52 -14.51 -21.36
C ALA A 356 -10.39 -14.33 -20.33
N THR A 357 -9.27 -15.09 -20.47
CA THR A 357 -8.10 -14.95 -19.60
C THR A 357 -7.46 -13.57 -19.75
N LEU A 358 -7.28 -13.09 -20.99
CA LEU A 358 -6.72 -11.77 -21.25
C LEU A 358 -7.58 -10.65 -20.64
N LEU A 359 -8.90 -10.73 -20.83
CA LEU A 359 -9.82 -9.76 -20.24
C LEU A 359 -9.83 -9.84 -18.71
N ALA A 360 -9.77 -11.06 -18.14
CA ALA A 360 -9.70 -11.24 -16.69
C ALA A 360 -8.44 -10.58 -16.12
N VAL A 361 -7.28 -10.73 -16.78
CA VAL A 361 -6.04 -10.04 -16.37
C VAL A 361 -6.22 -8.54 -16.31
N LEU A 362 -6.73 -7.93 -17.38
CA LEU A 362 -6.91 -6.48 -17.44
C LEU A 362 -7.93 -5.96 -16.43
N ILE A 363 -9.03 -6.69 -16.21
CA ILE A 363 -10.05 -6.33 -15.23
C ILE A 363 -9.50 -6.46 -13.81
N LEU A 364 -8.82 -7.56 -13.48
CA LEU A 364 -8.23 -7.77 -12.16
C LEU A 364 -7.17 -6.71 -11.86
N LEU A 365 -6.39 -6.31 -12.86
CA LEU A 365 -5.37 -5.26 -12.72
C LEU A 365 -6.04 -3.90 -12.41
N ALA A 366 -7.09 -3.54 -13.13
CA ALA A 366 -7.88 -2.33 -12.88
C ALA A 366 -8.66 -2.38 -11.55
N MET A 367 -8.92 -3.57 -10.99
CA MET A 367 -9.62 -3.73 -9.71
C MET A 367 -8.69 -3.70 -8.48
N VAL A 368 -7.37 -3.63 -8.66
CA VAL A 368 -6.41 -3.57 -7.55
C VAL A 368 -6.68 -2.36 -6.65
N GLY A 369 -6.97 -1.22 -7.24
CA GLY A 369 -7.30 0.01 -6.50
C GLY A 369 -8.62 -0.11 -5.71
N PHE A 370 -9.61 -0.82 -6.23
CA PHE A 370 -10.85 -1.11 -5.51
C PHE A 370 -10.60 -1.95 -4.26
N TRP A 371 -9.81 -3.02 -4.34
CA TRP A 371 -9.43 -3.83 -3.18
C TRP A 371 -8.63 -3.04 -2.17
N ASN A 372 -7.73 -2.17 -2.63
CA ASN A 372 -7.01 -1.24 -1.78
C ASN A 372 -7.99 -0.34 -1.01
N PHE A 373 -8.98 0.24 -1.69
CA PHE A 373 -10.00 1.06 -1.05
C PHE A 373 -10.81 0.28 -0.01
N VAL A 374 -11.39 -0.87 -0.38
CA VAL A 374 -12.23 -1.70 0.51
C VAL A 374 -11.49 -2.09 1.79
N LEU A 375 -10.20 -2.43 1.68
CA LEU A 375 -9.40 -2.88 2.80
C LEU A 375 -8.87 -1.73 3.67
N PHE A 376 -8.61 -0.56 3.10
CA PHE A 376 -8.05 0.58 3.85
C PHE A 376 -9.04 1.67 4.22
N ALA A 377 -10.15 1.81 3.50
CA ALA A 377 -11.21 2.71 3.92
C ALA A 377 -11.81 2.25 5.25
N ARG A 378 -11.78 3.14 6.23
CA ARG A 378 -12.33 2.88 7.55
C ARG A 378 -13.56 3.75 7.77
N PRO A 379 -14.59 3.25 8.47
CA PRO A 379 -15.75 4.08 8.83
C PRO A 379 -15.35 5.36 9.59
N SER A 380 -14.25 5.30 10.38
CA SER A 380 -13.70 6.47 11.07
C SER A 380 -13.25 7.58 10.12
N MET A 381 -12.78 7.28 8.91
CA MET A 381 -12.40 8.30 7.92
C MET A 381 -13.63 9.11 7.48
N PHE A 382 -14.76 8.43 7.23
CA PHE A 382 -16.01 9.12 6.85
C PHE A 382 -16.54 9.99 7.99
N MET A 383 -16.44 9.52 9.24
CA MET A 383 -16.77 10.34 10.41
C MET A 383 -15.84 11.54 10.55
N GLY A 384 -14.54 11.36 10.30
CA GLY A 384 -13.56 12.44 10.28
C GLY A 384 -13.89 13.50 9.24
N TRP A 385 -14.28 13.11 8.02
CA TRP A 385 -14.75 14.04 6.98
C TRP A 385 -16.03 14.75 7.37
N ALA A 386 -16.97 14.07 8.00
CA ALA A 386 -18.20 14.68 8.52
C ALA A 386 -17.89 15.74 9.59
N GLU A 387 -16.90 15.49 10.47
CA GLU A 387 -16.45 16.45 11.49
C GLU A 387 -15.77 17.66 10.84
N VAL A 388 -14.88 17.46 9.87
CA VAL A 388 -14.24 18.54 9.10
C VAL A 388 -15.29 19.39 8.36
N ALA A 389 -16.28 18.76 7.72
CA ALA A 389 -17.35 19.46 7.05
C ALA A 389 -18.19 20.30 8.04
N LYS A 390 -18.56 19.72 9.19
CA LYS A 390 -19.28 20.42 10.25
C LYS A 390 -18.49 21.60 10.81
N SER A 391 -17.18 21.45 11.03
CA SER A 391 -16.32 22.53 11.54
C SER A 391 -16.16 23.69 10.56
N ARG A 392 -16.28 23.43 9.25
CA ARG A 392 -16.24 24.50 8.23
C ARG A 392 -17.57 25.20 8.00
N VAL A 393 -18.69 24.50 8.20
CA VAL A 393 -20.05 25.03 8.01
C VAL A 393 -20.59 25.62 9.32
N GLY A 394 -20.20 25.06 10.49
CA GLY A 394 -20.57 25.60 11.81
C GLY A 394 -19.69 26.79 12.16
N LYS A 395 -20.32 27.87 12.70
CA LYS A 395 -19.58 28.91 13.43
C LYS A 395 -18.70 28.22 14.47
N PRO A 396 -17.43 28.67 14.69
CA PRO A 396 -16.61 28.10 15.75
C PRO A 396 -17.42 28.15 17.04
N GLY A 397 -17.79 26.97 17.54
CA GLY A 397 -18.47 26.89 18.83
C GLY A 397 -17.54 27.55 19.83
N GLU A 398 -17.98 28.68 20.38
CA GLU A 398 -17.32 29.31 21.50
C GLU A 398 -17.16 28.23 22.57
N PHE A 399 -15.93 27.89 22.90
CA PHE A 399 -15.62 26.96 23.98
C PHE A 399 -16.05 27.71 25.25
N VAL A 400 -17.32 27.62 25.62
CA VAL A 400 -17.77 27.99 26.95
C VAL A 400 -17.18 26.92 27.87
N SER A 401 -16.03 27.26 28.47
CA SER A 401 -15.53 26.52 29.61
C SER A 401 -16.67 26.55 30.62
N ALA A 402 -17.33 25.41 30.77
CA ALA A 402 -18.24 25.26 31.89
C ALA A 402 -17.37 25.24 33.13
N ASP A 403 -17.25 26.48 33.71
CA ASP A 403 -16.57 26.64 35.00
C ASP A 403 -17.35 25.79 36.00
N PRO A 404 -16.75 24.76 36.60
CA PRO A 404 -17.47 23.90 37.55
C PRO A 404 -17.80 24.62 38.85
N ARG A 405 -17.62 25.91 38.91
CA ARG A 405 -17.78 26.75 40.12
C ARG A 405 -19.15 27.37 40.30
N ARG A 406 -20.20 26.88 39.70
CA ARG A 406 -21.55 27.43 40.08
C ARG A 406 -22.65 26.41 39.91
N THR A 407 -22.63 25.37 40.69
CA THR A 407 -23.83 24.88 41.35
C THR A 407 -23.65 25.17 42.83
N PRO A 408 -24.48 26.01 43.44
CA PRO A 408 -24.48 26.15 44.88
C PRO A 408 -25.10 24.87 45.46
N ASP A 409 -24.28 23.88 45.64
CA ASP A 409 -24.65 22.69 46.42
C ASP A 409 -24.52 23.11 47.89
N SER A 410 -25.64 23.56 48.44
CA SER A 410 -25.75 24.05 49.82
C SER A 410 -25.44 23.00 50.88
N ARG A 411 -25.10 21.78 50.46
CA ARG A 411 -24.73 20.69 51.36
C ARG A 411 -23.26 20.54 51.63
N THR A 412 -22.40 21.22 50.88
CA THR A 412 -20.92 21.10 51.06
C THR A 412 -20.38 22.11 52.12
N TYR A 413 -21.15 23.11 52.51
CA TYR A 413 -20.71 24.09 53.48
C TYR A 413 -21.03 23.74 54.92
N GLU A 414 -21.92 22.77 55.20
CA GLU A 414 -22.21 22.38 56.59
C GLU A 414 -21.13 21.51 57.27
N MET A 415 -20.22 20.91 56.53
CA MET A 415 -19.15 20.09 57.13
C MET A 415 -17.89 20.86 57.52
N LEU A 416 -17.74 22.13 57.19
CA LEU A 416 -16.58 22.96 57.53
C LEU A 416 -16.83 24.00 58.65
N SER A 417 -18.05 24.12 59.15
CA SER A 417 -18.41 25.13 60.15
C SER A 417 -18.26 24.67 61.61
N ASN A 418 -17.80 23.43 61.89
CA ASN A 418 -17.76 22.87 63.24
C ASN A 418 -16.39 22.85 63.93
N ASN A 419 -15.37 23.49 63.37
CA ASN A 419 -14.11 23.65 64.11
C ASN A 419 -13.75 25.13 64.21
N GLY A 420 -13.97 25.65 65.39
CA GLY A 420 -13.79 27.05 65.77
C GLY A 420 -12.42 27.61 65.43
N LEU A 421 -12.42 28.56 64.52
CA LEU A 421 -11.36 29.54 64.34
C LEU A 421 -12.03 30.93 64.42
N PRO A 422 -11.45 31.93 65.11
CA PRO A 422 -12.08 33.23 65.34
C PRO A 422 -12.18 34.05 64.04
N PRO A 423 -13.20 34.96 63.93
CA PRO A 423 -13.44 35.73 62.73
C PRO A 423 -12.35 36.78 62.55
N TYR A 424 -11.75 36.83 61.38
CA TYR A 424 -10.84 37.87 60.93
C TYR A 424 -11.65 39.02 60.35
N ASN A 425 -11.64 40.17 61.02
CA ASN A 425 -12.25 41.40 60.57
C ASN A 425 -11.41 42.03 59.44
N ALA A 426 -11.89 42.04 58.23
CA ALA A 426 -11.34 42.81 57.15
C ALA A 426 -11.96 44.22 57.14
N THR A 427 -11.21 45.22 57.56
CA THR A 427 -11.51 46.63 57.37
C THR A 427 -11.14 47.04 55.97
N ALA A 428 -12.11 47.63 55.29
CA ALA A 428 -11.92 48.21 53.96
C ALA A 428 -11.04 49.46 54.07
N THR A 429 -10.06 49.61 53.20
CA THR A 429 -9.47 50.92 52.89
C THR A 429 -9.09 50.99 51.41
N THR A 430 -9.56 52.06 50.88
CA THR A 430 -9.56 52.70 49.58
C THR A 430 -8.19 52.88 48.94
N THR A 431 -8.14 52.61 47.63
CA THR A 431 -7.42 53.31 46.57
C THR A 431 -6.10 54.05 46.86
N THR A 432 -5.03 53.68 46.15
CA THR A 432 -4.24 54.69 45.37
C THR A 432 -3.31 53.97 44.37
N THR A 433 -3.38 54.42 43.17
CA THR A 433 -2.50 54.15 42.02
C THR A 433 -1.12 54.74 42.26
N THR A 434 -0.03 54.01 42.08
CA THR A 434 1.24 54.57 41.63
C THR A 434 2.15 53.56 40.95
N THR A 435 2.71 53.99 39.88
CA THR A 435 3.64 53.54 38.89
C THR A 435 4.99 53.04 39.39
N ILE A 436 5.47 51.98 38.68
CA ILE A 436 6.84 51.68 38.20
C ILE A 436 8.01 51.68 39.20
N THR A 437 8.71 50.56 39.28
CA THR A 437 10.11 50.47 38.84
C THR A 437 10.62 49.02 39.03
N THR A 438 11.27 48.53 37.97
CA THR A 438 12.08 47.29 37.89
C THR A 438 13.22 47.32 38.90
N LYS A 439 13.35 46.24 39.66
CA LYS A 439 14.63 45.87 40.31
C LYS A 439 14.77 44.34 40.42
N GLU A 440 15.88 43.88 39.94
CA GLU A 440 16.42 42.56 39.90
C GLU A 440 16.57 41.94 41.34
N PRO A 441 16.19 40.68 41.59
CA PRO A 441 16.43 40.05 42.92
C PRO A 441 17.71 39.23 42.96
N GLU A 442 18.50 39.47 44.00
CA GLU A 442 19.67 38.74 44.47
C GLU A 442 19.35 37.32 44.92
N PRO A 443 20.36 36.39 44.92
CA PRO A 443 20.19 34.97 45.19
C PRO A 443 20.03 34.68 46.71
N VAL A 444 18.97 33.90 46.99
CA VAL A 444 18.71 33.38 48.35
C VAL A 444 19.52 32.11 48.63
N VAL A 445 20.32 32.18 49.71
CA VAL A 445 21.11 31.10 50.27
C VAL A 445 20.19 30.02 50.86
N ARG A 446 20.41 28.75 50.44
CA ARG A 446 19.72 27.56 50.98
C ARG A 446 20.35 27.13 52.30
N SER A 447 19.56 27.02 53.33
CA SER A 447 19.90 26.32 54.57
C SER A 447 19.74 24.81 54.48
N PRO A 448 20.57 23.98 55.10
CA PRO A 448 20.50 22.54 55.00
C PRO A 448 19.42 21.93 55.93
N SER A 449 18.67 20.97 55.38
CA SER A 449 17.70 20.17 56.13
C SER A 449 18.37 19.11 57.00
N PRO A 450 17.85 18.80 58.20
CA PRO A 450 18.45 17.83 59.11
C PRO A 450 18.19 16.38 58.71
N ALA A 451 19.17 15.53 59.02
CA ALA A 451 19.20 14.11 58.78
C ALA A 451 18.04 13.35 59.48
N ARG A 452 17.44 12.44 58.77
CA ARG A 452 16.41 11.51 59.26
C ARG A 452 17.10 10.31 59.92
N THR A 453 16.93 10.19 61.22
CA THR A 453 17.30 9.04 62.04
C THR A 453 16.44 7.82 61.76
N MET A 454 17.07 6.65 61.66
CA MET A 454 16.41 5.34 61.68
C MET A 454 15.70 5.12 63.01
N GLY A 455 14.44 4.69 62.97
CA GLY A 455 13.66 4.33 64.11
C GLY A 455 12.67 3.20 63.85
N THR A 456 13.04 2.02 64.32
CA THR A 456 12.23 0.98 64.97
C THR A 456 10.98 0.40 64.28
N LYS A 457 11.04 -0.94 64.18
CA LYS A 457 9.98 -1.91 63.87
C LYS A 457 8.68 -1.65 64.65
N SER A 458 7.55 -1.71 63.93
CA SER A 458 6.23 -1.92 64.51
C SER A 458 5.71 -3.33 64.21
N PRO A 459 4.96 -3.93 65.17
CA PRO A 459 4.54 -5.32 65.07
C PRO A 459 3.29 -5.50 64.16
N ASP A 460 3.14 -6.75 63.72
CA ASP A 460 2.09 -7.28 62.88
C ASP A 460 0.70 -6.89 63.37
N GLY A 461 -0.04 -6.21 62.51
CA GLY A 461 -1.47 -6.06 62.60
C GLY A 461 -2.07 -6.42 61.26
N ALA A 462 -2.65 -7.60 61.16
CA ALA A 462 -3.40 -8.06 60.02
C ALA A 462 -4.57 -7.12 59.75
N PHE A 463 -4.45 -6.27 58.77
CA PHE A 463 -5.57 -5.59 58.17
C PHE A 463 -5.75 -6.11 56.73
N TYR A 464 -6.61 -7.07 56.57
CA TYR A 464 -7.30 -7.32 55.30
C TYR A 464 -8.28 -6.18 55.06
N GLY A 465 -7.75 -5.03 54.77
CA GLY A 465 -8.53 -3.91 54.24
C GLY A 465 -8.64 -4.08 52.74
N ARG A 466 -9.86 -4.02 52.19
CA ARG A 466 -10.18 -3.89 50.81
C ARG A 466 -9.17 -2.94 50.16
N GLU A 467 -8.53 -3.37 49.08
CA GLU A 467 -7.78 -2.48 48.21
C GLU A 467 -8.70 -1.32 47.84
N ALA A 468 -8.49 -0.17 48.45
CA ALA A 468 -9.06 1.06 47.98
C ALA A 468 -8.49 1.26 46.57
N ARG A 469 -9.29 1.02 45.52
CA ARG A 469 -8.94 1.39 44.16
C ARG A 469 -8.69 2.89 44.22
N TYR A 470 -7.44 3.26 44.15
CA TYR A 470 -7.02 4.64 44.00
C TYR A 470 -7.48 5.09 42.61
N VAL A 471 -8.69 5.65 42.55
CA VAL A 471 -9.17 6.34 41.34
C VAL A 471 -8.38 7.62 41.29
N ARG A 472 -7.38 7.68 40.42
CA ARG A 472 -6.64 8.93 40.19
C ARG A 472 -7.64 10.01 39.84
N PRO A 473 -7.59 11.20 40.49
CA PRO A 473 -8.45 12.31 40.14
C PRO A 473 -8.23 12.65 38.67
N ALA A 474 -9.32 12.94 37.94
CA ALA A 474 -9.27 13.36 36.55
C ALA A 474 -8.31 14.57 36.45
N ARG A 475 -7.21 14.41 35.70
CA ARG A 475 -6.22 15.45 35.52
C ARG A 475 -6.84 16.61 34.72
N SER A 476 -6.78 17.80 35.26
CA SER A 476 -7.11 19.03 34.53
C SER A 476 -6.16 19.22 33.36
N PHE A 477 -6.65 19.68 32.23
CA PHE A 477 -5.88 19.94 31.01
C PHE A 477 -4.77 21.00 31.17
N SER A 478 -4.75 21.69 32.28
CA SER A 478 -3.80 22.79 32.57
C SER A 478 -2.60 22.36 33.44
N SER A 479 -2.49 21.08 33.84
CA SER A 479 -1.36 20.64 34.67
C SER A 479 -0.22 20.15 33.78
N PRO A 480 1.01 20.68 33.91
CA PRO A 480 2.19 20.12 33.23
C PRO A 480 2.39 18.69 33.68
N GLN A 481 2.60 17.79 32.73
CA GLN A 481 2.82 16.38 32.98
C GLN A 481 4.23 16.20 33.59
N ALA A 482 4.31 15.76 34.83
CA ALA A 482 5.57 15.35 35.41
C ALA A 482 6.11 14.11 34.66
N PRO A 483 7.40 14.00 34.40
CA PRO A 483 7.98 12.83 33.75
C PRO A 483 7.79 11.59 34.65
N ASP A 484 7.04 10.61 34.13
CA ASP A 484 6.82 9.32 34.79
C ASP A 484 8.10 8.50 34.74
N THR A 485 8.70 8.28 35.89
CA THR A 485 10.00 7.60 36.11
C THR A 485 9.89 6.08 36.12
N TYR A 486 8.76 5.46 35.87
CA TYR A 486 8.63 3.99 35.83
C TYR A 486 7.73 3.52 34.65
N GLY A 487 8.34 2.84 33.73
CA GLY A 487 7.93 1.73 32.90
C GLY A 487 6.45 1.60 32.45
N ALA A 488 5.76 2.68 32.10
CA ALA A 488 4.51 2.57 31.37
C ALA A 488 4.83 2.39 29.88
N VAL A 489 4.28 1.34 29.29
CA VAL A 489 4.31 1.08 27.85
C VAL A 489 3.83 2.36 27.16
N ARG A 490 4.75 3.08 26.54
CA ARG A 490 4.45 4.27 25.75
C ARG A 490 3.47 3.86 24.66
N GLU A 491 2.26 4.34 24.73
CA GLU A 491 1.36 4.36 23.60
C GLU A 491 2.07 5.13 22.47
N TRP A 492 2.18 4.50 21.30
CA TRP A 492 2.90 5.08 20.17
C TRP A 492 2.24 6.41 19.76
N ASP A 493 2.93 7.50 20.04
CA ASP A 493 2.57 8.84 19.65
C ASP A 493 3.34 9.21 18.36
N PRO A 494 2.67 9.37 17.23
CA PRO A 494 3.32 9.73 15.98
C PRO A 494 3.99 11.12 16.03
N GLU A 495 3.56 12.04 16.87
CA GLU A 495 4.19 13.36 17.02
C GLU A 495 5.53 13.27 17.77
N ALA A 496 5.65 12.40 18.76
CA ALA A 496 6.90 12.17 19.48
C ALA A 496 7.97 11.52 18.60
N THR A 497 7.58 10.84 17.52
CA THR A 497 8.51 10.20 16.57
C THR A 497 9.16 11.25 15.65
N PHE A 498 8.58 12.43 15.50
CA PHE A 498 9.07 13.52 14.63
C PHE A 498 9.68 14.69 15.41
N ALA A 499 9.60 14.72 16.75
CA ALA A 499 10.29 15.71 17.55
C ALA A 499 11.81 15.44 17.47
N LYS A 500 12.59 16.42 17.05
CA LYS A 500 14.06 16.38 17.01
C LYS A 500 14.60 15.96 18.39
N GLY A 501 15.18 14.78 18.44
CA GLY A 501 15.84 14.28 19.63
C GLY A 501 17.06 15.13 19.97
N HIS A 502 17.04 15.76 21.12
CA HIS A 502 18.28 16.16 21.78
C HIS A 502 18.97 14.88 22.27
N SER A 503 20.12 14.59 21.68
CA SER A 503 21.05 13.60 22.20
C SER A 503 21.60 14.08 23.54
N PRO A 504 21.53 13.31 24.62
CA PRO A 504 22.36 13.58 25.78
C PRO A 504 23.80 13.14 25.45
N THR A 505 24.69 14.10 25.33
CA THR A 505 26.13 13.87 25.45
C THR A 505 26.41 13.41 26.90
N GLY A 506 26.59 12.14 27.07
CA GLY A 506 27.09 11.55 28.32
C GLY A 506 28.61 11.36 28.22
N SER A 507 29.32 12.09 29.00
CA SER A 507 30.74 11.87 29.32
C SER A 507 30.87 10.68 30.24
N GLN A 508 31.94 9.93 29.99
CA GLN A 508 32.64 8.85 30.72
C GLN A 508 32.14 7.43 30.44
#